data_d8f9430a8557bf3357a11c715d469c5b
#
_entry.id   d8f9430a8557bf3357a11c715d469c5b
#
_cell.length_a   1.000
_cell.length_b   1.000
_cell.length_c   1.000
_cell.angle_alpha   90.00
_cell.angle_beta   90.00
_cell.angle_gamma   90.00
#
_symmetry.space_group_name_H-M   'P 1'
#
loop_
_entity.id
_entity.type
_entity.pdbx_description
1 polymer ?
#
loop_
_entity_poly.entity_id
_entity_poly.type
_entity_poly.pdbx_seq_one_letter_code
_entity_poly.pdbx_strand_id
1 'polypeptide(L)'
;MSEELVRLEITAQEEDYEGITGLLCLKLSSGWEEESLATGETLFRVHCENAGLVDDIEQSVKALYPAASLKRDRVVVEDWVTAWKDFFTPVPCGKRFVVLPPWLAGKGSFPERTEIVIEPKSAFGTGHHATTALCLSALSDLLDAGVLKSGQTFLDLGTGSGVLGMGLAMSGLTGEGYDIDPLAMDNATENRDLNGIAAESFKLGLGSIEKVAGKTFDLVVANILAQPLIDMAQNIMACKKSVLVLSGILSVQAARVAEAYAALGKPEEFVQGEWSC
;
A
#
# COMPACT_ATOMS: atom_id res chain seq x y z
N MET A 1 5.64 -10.87 -28.36
CA MET A 1 4.78 -12.08 -28.34
C MET A 1 3.99 -11.98 -27.08
N SER A 2 2.65 -11.89 -27.16
CA SER A 2 1.79 -11.90 -25.98
C SER A 2 1.98 -13.23 -25.25
N GLU A 3 2.40 -13.18 -23.99
CA GLU A 3 2.46 -14.38 -23.14
C GLU A 3 1.02 -14.81 -22.84
N GLU A 4 0.69 -16.06 -23.22
CA GLU A 4 -0.60 -16.67 -22.91
C GLU A 4 -0.48 -17.44 -21.60
N LEU A 5 -1.36 -17.14 -20.64
CA LEU A 5 -1.56 -17.95 -19.43
C LEU A 5 -2.68 -18.95 -19.65
N VAL A 6 -2.54 -20.13 -19.07
CA VAL A 6 -3.65 -21.08 -18.93
C VAL A 6 -4.37 -20.75 -17.63
N ARG A 7 -5.67 -20.46 -17.74
CA ARG A 7 -6.56 -20.31 -16.59
C ARG A 7 -7.33 -21.60 -16.37
N LEU A 8 -7.28 -22.12 -15.14
CA LEU A 8 -8.11 -23.24 -14.69
C LEU A 8 -9.04 -22.72 -13.60
N GLU A 9 -10.34 -22.83 -13.84
CA GLU A 9 -11.39 -22.57 -12.86
C GLU A 9 -11.86 -23.89 -12.28
N ILE A 10 -11.88 -23.99 -10.93
CA ILE A 10 -12.33 -25.17 -10.19
C ILE A 10 -13.48 -24.70 -9.31
N THR A 11 -14.70 -25.18 -9.56
CA THR A 11 -15.84 -24.90 -8.69
C THR A 11 -16.14 -26.12 -7.84
N ALA A 12 -16.14 -25.96 -6.54
CA ALA A 12 -16.26 -27.04 -5.58
C ALA A 12 -17.25 -26.75 -4.46
N GLN A 13 -17.85 -27.80 -3.91
CA GLN A 13 -18.71 -27.74 -2.73
C GLN A 13 -17.86 -27.43 -1.48
N GLU A 14 -18.50 -26.92 -0.42
CA GLU A 14 -17.83 -26.57 0.84
C GLU A 14 -17.07 -27.76 1.45
N GLU A 15 -17.59 -28.99 1.29
CA GLU A 15 -16.96 -30.22 1.81
C GLU A 15 -15.61 -30.54 1.16
N ASP A 16 -15.36 -30.09 -0.09
CA ASP A 16 -14.15 -30.34 -0.86
C ASP A 16 -13.13 -29.17 -0.73
N TYR A 17 -13.51 -28.05 -0.09
CA TYR A 17 -12.72 -26.81 0.00
C TYR A 17 -11.33 -27.03 0.58
N GLU A 18 -11.23 -27.63 1.77
CA GLU A 18 -9.93 -27.86 2.44
C GLU A 18 -9.02 -28.79 1.63
N GLY A 19 -9.62 -29.79 1.01
CA GLY A 19 -8.87 -30.75 0.21
C GLY A 19 -8.31 -30.14 -1.07
N ILE A 20 -9.08 -29.32 -1.77
CA ILE A 20 -8.65 -28.61 -2.98
C ILE A 20 -7.61 -27.55 -2.62
N THR A 21 -7.83 -26.76 -1.57
CA THR A 21 -6.85 -25.79 -1.05
C THR A 21 -5.52 -26.48 -0.72
N GLY A 22 -5.55 -27.62 -0.02
CA GLY A 22 -4.35 -28.41 0.27
C GLY A 22 -3.63 -28.91 -0.98
N LEU A 23 -4.37 -29.38 -1.99
CA LEU A 23 -3.82 -29.79 -3.28
C LEU A 23 -3.15 -28.63 -4.02
N LEU A 24 -3.79 -27.46 -4.06
CA LEU A 24 -3.26 -26.27 -4.71
C LEU A 24 -2.02 -25.75 -3.98
N CYS A 25 -2.00 -25.73 -2.63
CA CYS A 25 -0.81 -25.39 -1.83
C CYS A 25 0.39 -26.27 -2.14
N LEU A 26 0.17 -27.56 -2.38
CA LEU A 26 1.26 -28.51 -2.69
C LEU A 26 1.83 -28.33 -4.09
N LYS A 27 1.02 -27.87 -5.04
CA LYS A 27 1.38 -27.83 -6.46
C LYS A 27 1.76 -26.43 -6.98
N LEU A 28 1.24 -25.37 -6.34
CA LEU A 28 1.44 -24.00 -6.78
C LEU A 28 2.36 -23.23 -5.83
N SER A 29 3.33 -22.53 -6.39
CA SER A 29 4.17 -21.57 -5.67
C SER A 29 3.65 -20.12 -5.77
N SER A 30 2.74 -19.86 -6.72
CA SER A 30 2.27 -18.53 -7.09
C SER A 30 0.89 -18.16 -6.52
N GLY A 31 0.23 -19.04 -5.76
CA GLY A 31 -1.10 -18.81 -5.22
C GLY A 31 -2.21 -18.93 -6.27
N TRP A 32 -3.45 -18.61 -5.89
CA TRP A 32 -4.66 -18.63 -6.71
C TRP A 32 -5.67 -17.62 -6.16
N GLU A 33 -6.75 -17.38 -6.90
CA GLU A 33 -7.86 -16.54 -6.46
C GLU A 33 -9.00 -17.43 -5.96
N GLU A 34 -9.74 -16.95 -4.95
CA GLU A 34 -10.94 -17.62 -4.42
C GLU A 34 -12.12 -16.66 -4.43
N GLU A 35 -13.28 -17.19 -4.82
CA GLU A 35 -14.55 -16.48 -4.82
C GLU A 35 -15.66 -17.38 -4.26
N SER A 36 -16.34 -16.92 -3.21
CA SER A 36 -17.52 -17.60 -2.68
C SER A 36 -18.73 -17.28 -3.56
N LEU A 37 -19.34 -18.28 -4.14
CA LEU A 37 -20.51 -18.13 -5.00
C LEU A 37 -21.80 -18.07 -4.19
N ALA A 38 -22.81 -17.40 -4.73
CA ALA A 38 -24.15 -17.34 -4.11
C ALA A 38 -24.82 -18.73 -3.94
N THR A 39 -24.32 -19.76 -4.62
CA THR A 39 -24.74 -21.14 -4.52
C THR A 39 -24.21 -21.88 -3.28
N GLY A 40 -23.27 -21.26 -2.53
CA GLY A 40 -22.53 -21.88 -1.43
C GLY A 40 -21.29 -22.65 -1.87
N GLU A 41 -20.98 -22.65 -3.16
CA GLU A 41 -19.77 -23.23 -3.72
C GLU A 41 -18.61 -22.24 -3.68
N THR A 42 -17.36 -22.73 -3.72
CA THR A 42 -16.16 -21.91 -3.91
C THR A 42 -15.60 -22.11 -5.31
N LEU A 43 -15.32 -21.00 -5.97
CA LEU A 43 -14.61 -20.95 -7.24
C LEU A 43 -13.13 -20.59 -7.00
N PHE A 44 -12.24 -21.52 -7.35
CA PHE A 44 -10.79 -21.30 -7.36
C PHE A 44 -10.36 -20.98 -8.79
N ARG A 45 -9.56 -19.92 -8.98
CA ARG A 45 -8.96 -19.54 -10.27
C ARG A 45 -7.44 -19.66 -10.20
N VAL A 46 -6.87 -20.56 -10.97
CA VAL A 46 -5.42 -20.77 -11.11
C VAL A 46 -4.99 -20.20 -12.45
N HIS A 47 -3.98 -19.33 -12.43
CA HIS A 47 -3.34 -18.77 -13.61
C HIS A 47 -1.90 -19.26 -13.69
N CYS A 48 -1.50 -19.91 -14.78
CA CYS A 48 -0.18 -20.50 -14.89
C CYS A 48 0.34 -20.47 -16.33
N GLU A 49 1.64 -20.14 -16.50
CA GLU A 49 2.34 -20.23 -17.77
C GLU A 49 2.62 -21.67 -18.18
N ASN A 50 2.78 -22.55 -17.19
CA ASN A 50 3.10 -23.96 -17.42
C ASN A 50 1.82 -24.79 -17.60
N ALA A 51 1.48 -25.03 -18.87
CA ALA A 51 0.31 -25.84 -19.21
C ALA A 51 0.39 -27.28 -18.65
N GLY A 52 1.59 -27.86 -18.51
CA GLY A 52 1.79 -29.20 -17.93
C GLY A 52 1.47 -29.23 -16.43
N LEU A 53 1.74 -28.16 -15.70
CA LEU A 53 1.35 -28.06 -14.29
C LEU A 53 -0.19 -27.97 -14.15
N VAL A 54 -0.83 -27.23 -15.06
CA VAL A 54 -2.29 -27.12 -15.09
C VAL A 54 -2.92 -28.49 -15.42
N ASP A 55 -2.33 -29.26 -16.35
CA ASP A 55 -2.77 -30.62 -16.68
C ASP A 55 -2.71 -31.55 -15.46
N ASP A 56 -1.62 -31.46 -14.68
CA ASP A 56 -1.43 -32.25 -13.46
C ASP A 56 -2.43 -31.87 -12.34
N ILE A 57 -2.70 -30.57 -12.16
CA ILE A 57 -3.73 -30.08 -11.22
C ILE A 57 -5.10 -30.59 -11.66
N GLU A 58 -5.46 -30.40 -12.93
CA GLU A 58 -6.76 -30.81 -13.48
C GLU A 58 -7.00 -32.33 -13.30
N GLN A 59 -5.97 -33.15 -13.60
CA GLN A 59 -6.07 -34.61 -13.41
C GLN A 59 -6.21 -34.98 -11.93
N SER A 60 -5.49 -34.33 -11.05
CA SER A 60 -5.54 -34.56 -9.60
C SER A 60 -6.92 -34.21 -9.04
N VAL A 61 -7.47 -33.05 -9.43
CA VAL A 61 -8.82 -32.65 -9.00
C VAL A 61 -9.87 -33.61 -9.51
N LYS A 62 -9.82 -34.00 -10.79
CA LYS A 62 -10.77 -34.99 -11.36
C LYS A 62 -10.73 -36.34 -10.63
N ALA A 63 -9.53 -36.76 -10.21
CA ALA A 63 -9.35 -38.04 -9.53
C ALA A 63 -9.81 -38.01 -8.07
N LEU A 64 -9.58 -36.95 -7.36
CA LEU A 64 -9.82 -36.84 -5.91
C LEU A 64 -11.18 -36.20 -5.58
N TYR A 65 -11.65 -35.30 -6.45
CA TYR A 65 -12.87 -34.49 -6.26
C TYR A 65 -13.77 -34.56 -7.50
N PRO A 66 -14.37 -35.73 -7.80
CA PRO A 66 -15.12 -35.93 -9.05
C PRO A 66 -16.40 -35.07 -9.14
N ALA A 67 -16.86 -34.50 -8.03
CA ALA A 67 -18.01 -33.60 -8.00
C ALA A 67 -17.63 -32.16 -8.39
N ALA A 68 -16.34 -31.79 -8.33
CA ALA A 68 -15.89 -30.47 -8.72
C ALA A 68 -16.01 -30.23 -10.23
N SER A 69 -16.53 -29.09 -10.61
CA SER A 69 -16.55 -28.68 -12.02
C SER A 69 -15.27 -27.95 -12.41
N LEU A 70 -14.79 -28.25 -13.61
CA LEU A 70 -13.55 -27.70 -14.13
C LEU A 70 -13.81 -26.99 -15.46
N LYS A 71 -13.29 -25.77 -15.58
CA LYS A 71 -13.28 -25.02 -16.83
C LYS A 71 -11.87 -24.52 -17.10
N ARG A 72 -11.42 -24.71 -18.33
CA ARG A 72 -10.09 -24.29 -18.77
C ARG A 72 -10.21 -23.39 -19.98
N ASP A 73 -9.47 -22.30 -19.95
CA ASP A 73 -9.31 -21.42 -21.10
C ASP A 73 -7.89 -20.83 -21.15
N ARG A 74 -7.60 -20.10 -22.20
CA ARG A 74 -6.36 -19.33 -22.33
C ARG A 74 -6.69 -17.86 -22.20
N VAL A 75 -5.94 -17.20 -21.34
CA VAL A 75 -6.06 -15.77 -21.11
C VAL A 75 -4.80 -15.10 -21.65
N VAL A 76 -4.98 -14.14 -22.51
CA VAL A 76 -3.86 -13.31 -22.97
C VAL A 76 -3.46 -12.41 -21.80
N VAL A 77 -2.16 -12.40 -21.47
CA VAL A 77 -1.63 -11.64 -20.33
C VAL A 77 -2.03 -10.16 -20.39
N GLU A 78 -2.19 -9.61 -21.59
CA GLU A 78 -2.65 -8.23 -21.81
C GLU A 78 -4.06 -7.96 -21.21
N ASP A 79 -4.98 -8.91 -21.29
CA ASP A 79 -6.34 -8.72 -20.77
C ASP A 79 -6.37 -8.76 -19.23
N TRP A 80 -5.56 -9.62 -18.63
CA TRP A 80 -5.46 -9.69 -17.17
C TRP A 80 -4.71 -8.50 -16.59
N VAL A 81 -3.57 -8.12 -17.20
CA VAL A 81 -2.80 -6.91 -16.84
C VAL A 81 -3.64 -5.64 -17.07
N THR A 82 -4.56 -5.64 -18.02
CA THR A 82 -5.44 -4.49 -18.29
C THR A 82 -6.60 -4.42 -17.29
N ALA A 83 -7.22 -5.56 -16.97
CA ALA A 83 -8.35 -5.61 -16.02
C ALA A 83 -7.95 -5.16 -14.60
N TRP A 84 -6.75 -5.55 -14.14
CA TRP A 84 -6.25 -5.11 -12.86
C TRP A 84 -5.92 -3.60 -12.82
N LYS A 85 -5.48 -3.04 -13.92
CA LYS A 85 -5.22 -1.59 -13.99
C LYS A 85 -6.47 -0.74 -13.76
N ASP A 86 -7.63 -1.26 -14.13
CA ASP A 86 -8.91 -0.55 -13.96
C ASP A 86 -9.30 -0.38 -12.47
N PHE A 87 -8.76 -1.20 -11.58
CA PHE A 87 -8.96 -1.05 -10.13
C PHE A 87 -8.13 0.09 -9.52
N PHE A 88 -7.05 0.53 -10.19
CA PHE A 88 -6.21 1.62 -9.69
C PHE A 88 -6.67 2.94 -10.28
N THR A 89 -7.74 3.48 -9.70
CA THR A 89 -8.24 4.81 -10.03
C THR A 89 -7.44 5.91 -9.31
N PRO A 90 -7.37 7.14 -9.86
CA PRO A 90 -6.76 8.25 -9.15
C PRO A 90 -7.46 8.53 -7.82
N VAL A 91 -6.67 8.74 -6.76
CA VAL A 91 -7.17 9.04 -5.42
C VAL A 91 -6.82 10.48 -5.05
N PRO A 92 -7.77 11.43 -5.13
CA PRO A 92 -7.56 12.79 -4.64
C PRO A 92 -7.43 12.81 -3.12
N CYS A 93 -6.38 13.49 -2.61
CA CYS A 93 -6.08 13.60 -1.20
C CYS A 93 -5.93 15.09 -0.82
N GLY A 94 -6.82 15.59 0.03
CA GLY A 94 -6.93 17.00 0.32
C GLY A 94 -7.17 17.83 -0.96
N LYS A 95 -6.66 19.06 -1.00
CA LYS A 95 -6.76 19.93 -2.18
C LYS A 95 -5.52 19.82 -3.09
N ARG A 96 -4.36 19.45 -2.54
CA ARG A 96 -3.06 19.55 -3.22
C ARG A 96 -2.64 18.29 -3.96
N PHE A 97 -3.04 17.11 -3.52
CA PHE A 97 -2.48 15.86 -4.02
C PHE A 97 -3.49 15.00 -4.75
N VAL A 98 -3.00 14.23 -5.69
CA VAL A 98 -3.67 13.07 -6.25
C VAL A 98 -2.65 11.95 -6.39
N VAL A 99 -2.97 10.77 -5.87
CA VAL A 99 -2.16 9.56 -6.05
C VAL A 99 -2.72 8.79 -7.23
N LEU A 100 -1.87 8.38 -8.15
CA LEU A 100 -2.28 7.68 -9.35
C LEU A 100 -1.16 6.76 -9.89
N PRO A 101 -1.52 5.71 -10.63
CA PRO A 101 -0.54 4.82 -11.23
C PRO A 101 0.13 5.46 -12.47
N PRO A 102 1.30 4.95 -12.92
CA PRO A 102 2.06 5.51 -14.04
C PRO A 102 1.28 5.64 -15.35
N TRP A 103 0.41 4.70 -15.67
CA TRP A 103 -0.40 4.73 -16.90
C TRP A 103 -1.49 5.80 -16.94
N LEU A 104 -1.77 6.46 -15.81
CA LEU A 104 -2.69 7.60 -15.71
C LEU A 104 -1.98 8.94 -15.55
N ALA A 105 -0.68 8.95 -15.29
CA ALA A 105 0.11 10.16 -15.07
C ALA A 105 0.19 11.05 -16.31
N GLY A 106 0.24 12.36 -16.11
CA GLY A 106 0.45 13.36 -17.17
C GLY A 106 -0.72 13.56 -18.14
N LYS A 107 -1.90 13.00 -17.86
CA LYS A 107 -3.09 13.16 -18.71
C LYS A 107 -3.85 14.45 -18.47
N GLY A 108 -3.40 15.28 -17.52
CA GLY A 108 -4.01 16.58 -17.23
C GLY A 108 -5.39 16.52 -16.58
N SER A 109 -5.76 15.37 -16.03
CA SER A 109 -7.08 15.17 -15.40
C SER A 109 -7.23 15.93 -14.07
N PHE A 110 -6.10 16.35 -13.45
CA PHE A 110 -6.07 17.05 -12.18
C PHE A 110 -5.13 18.27 -12.20
N PRO A 111 -5.41 19.30 -13.01
CA PRO A 111 -4.47 20.40 -13.30
C PRO A 111 -4.07 21.23 -12.07
N GLU A 112 -4.88 21.21 -11.00
CA GLU A 112 -4.63 21.98 -9.78
C GLU A 112 -3.98 21.15 -8.66
N ARG A 113 -3.66 19.86 -8.95
CA ARG A 113 -3.10 18.93 -7.96
C ARG A 113 -1.72 18.46 -8.37
N THR A 114 -0.91 18.22 -7.37
CA THR A 114 0.37 17.52 -7.54
C THR A 114 0.07 16.04 -7.73
N GLU A 115 0.41 15.51 -8.90
CA GLU A 115 0.31 14.08 -9.20
C GLU A 115 1.45 13.33 -8.51
N ILE A 116 1.13 12.43 -7.59
CA ILE A 116 2.10 11.51 -6.96
C ILE A 116 1.94 10.17 -7.66
N VAL A 117 2.93 9.81 -8.46
CA VAL A 117 2.91 8.58 -9.27
C VAL A 117 3.42 7.41 -8.44
N ILE A 118 2.59 6.39 -8.24
CA ILE A 118 2.95 5.18 -7.49
C ILE A 118 2.77 3.97 -8.38
N GLU A 119 3.85 3.21 -8.56
CA GLU A 119 3.76 1.88 -9.18
C GLU A 119 3.13 0.90 -8.20
N PRO A 120 1.94 0.36 -8.48
CA PRO A 120 1.27 -0.57 -7.58
C PRO A 120 2.05 -1.89 -7.51
N LYS A 121 2.67 -2.14 -6.37
CA LYS A 121 3.38 -3.38 -6.01
C LYS A 121 2.89 -3.89 -4.66
N SER A 122 3.64 -4.83 -4.07
CA SER A 122 3.34 -5.40 -2.76
C SER A 122 3.54 -4.45 -1.58
N ALA A 123 4.25 -3.32 -1.76
CA ALA A 123 4.45 -2.35 -0.69
C ALA A 123 3.15 -1.60 -0.36
N PHE A 124 2.93 -1.35 0.94
CA PHE A 124 1.81 -0.55 1.42
C PHE A 124 1.95 0.92 0.97
N GLY A 125 0.80 1.59 0.73
CA GLY A 125 0.80 3.02 0.42
C GLY A 125 0.51 3.37 -1.04
N THR A 126 -0.31 2.55 -1.74
CA THR A 126 -0.80 2.85 -3.11
C THR A 126 -1.79 4.02 -3.17
N GLY A 127 -2.07 4.68 -2.04
CA GLY A 127 -3.05 5.77 -1.93
C GLY A 127 -4.49 5.32 -1.71
N HIS A 128 -4.85 4.10 -2.06
CA HIS A 128 -6.23 3.59 -1.95
C HIS A 128 -6.65 3.27 -0.51
N HIS A 129 -5.71 3.04 0.40
CA HIS A 129 -6.04 2.81 1.80
C HIS A 129 -6.42 4.13 2.49
N ALA A 130 -7.48 4.11 3.29
CA ALA A 130 -8.02 5.29 3.97
C ALA A 130 -6.96 6.05 4.81
N THR A 131 -6.04 5.33 5.46
CA THR A 131 -4.98 5.94 6.27
C THR A 131 -4.01 6.79 5.46
N THR A 132 -3.66 6.36 4.24
CA THR A 132 -2.79 7.11 3.33
C THR A 132 -3.49 8.37 2.83
N ALA A 133 -4.77 8.25 2.45
CA ALA A 133 -5.59 9.39 2.03
C ALA A 133 -5.77 10.41 3.16
N LEU A 134 -6.01 9.95 4.40
CA LEU A 134 -6.08 10.80 5.59
C LEU A 134 -4.76 11.56 5.83
N CYS A 135 -3.60 10.87 5.81
CA CYS A 135 -2.31 11.51 5.97
C CYS A 135 -2.07 12.59 4.92
N LEU A 136 -2.23 12.26 3.62
CA LEU A 136 -2.01 13.21 2.55
C LEU A 136 -2.99 14.40 2.62
N SER A 137 -4.22 14.17 3.06
CA SER A 137 -5.20 15.25 3.29
C SER A 137 -4.77 16.16 4.42
N ALA A 138 -4.34 15.62 5.56
CA ALA A 138 -3.81 16.38 6.68
C ALA A 138 -2.55 17.18 6.27
N LEU A 139 -1.63 16.58 5.51
CA LEU A 139 -0.46 17.27 4.98
C LEU A 139 -0.84 18.40 4.02
N SER A 140 -1.85 18.17 3.15
CA SER A 140 -2.40 19.20 2.27
C SER A 140 -2.92 20.40 3.06
N ASP A 141 -3.70 20.17 4.12
CA ASP A 141 -4.28 21.23 4.94
C ASP A 141 -3.20 22.01 5.71
N LEU A 142 -2.19 21.32 6.24
CA LEU A 142 -1.04 21.94 6.89
C LEU A 142 -0.20 22.84 5.95
N LEU A 143 -0.05 22.41 4.70
CA LEU A 143 0.60 23.20 3.64
C LEU A 143 -0.25 24.43 3.25
N ASP A 144 -1.57 24.25 3.12
CA ASP A 144 -2.48 25.35 2.78
C ASP A 144 -2.59 26.38 3.90
N ALA A 145 -2.56 25.93 5.15
CA ALA A 145 -2.52 26.79 6.33
C ALA A 145 -1.16 27.49 6.54
N GLY A 146 -0.13 27.16 5.76
CA GLY A 146 1.22 27.69 5.90
C GLY A 146 1.95 27.24 7.17
N VAL A 147 1.48 26.19 7.82
CA VAL A 147 2.17 25.51 8.95
C VAL A 147 3.40 24.78 8.43
N LEU A 148 3.24 24.06 7.30
CA LEU A 148 4.34 23.47 6.55
C LEU A 148 4.72 24.38 5.38
N LYS A 149 6.03 24.53 5.14
CA LYS A 149 6.58 25.44 4.11
C LYS A 149 7.78 24.81 3.42
N SER A 150 8.03 25.23 2.19
CA SER A 150 9.25 24.90 1.47
C SER A 150 10.49 25.23 2.31
N GLY A 151 11.50 24.37 2.24
CA GLY A 151 12.76 24.47 3.00
C GLY A 151 12.72 23.85 4.39
N GLN A 152 11.57 23.43 4.90
CA GLN A 152 11.48 22.65 6.14
C GLN A 152 11.90 21.20 5.92
N THR A 153 12.19 20.51 7.03
CA THR A 153 12.64 19.13 7.04
C THR A 153 11.57 18.16 7.52
N PHE A 154 11.54 16.95 6.96
CA PHE A 154 10.60 15.92 7.38
C PHE A 154 11.26 14.55 7.62
N LEU A 155 10.61 13.74 8.47
CA LEU A 155 10.82 12.31 8.62
C LEU A 155 9.53 11.58 8.26
N ASP A 156 9.63 10.59 7.36
CA ASP A 156 8.57 9.65 6.99
C ASP A 156 8.92 8.26 7.56
N LEU A 157 8.32 7.91 8.70
CA LEU A 157 8.61 6.70 9.45
C LEU A 157 7.64 5.57 9.09
N GLY A 158 8.16 4.46 8.58
CA GLY A 158 7.37 3.42 7.91
C GLY A 158 6.93 3.92 6.53
N THR A 159 7.90 4.34 5.72
CA THR A 159 7.63 5.08 4.47
C THR A 159 6.89 4.24 3.41
N GLY A 160 6.97 2.91 3.48
CA GLY A 160 6.31 1.99 2.56
C GLY A 160 6.66 2.28 1.09
N SER A 161 5.67 2.64 0.28
CA SER A 161 5.85 3.06 -1.11
C SER A 161 6.57 4.42 -1.29
N GLY A 162 6.78 5.17 -0.21
CA GLY A 162 7.32 6.53 -0.22
C GLY A 162 6.30 7.64 -0.47
N VAL A 163 5.02 7.31 -0.59
CA VAL A 163 3.98 8.24 -1.06
C VAL A 163 3.87 9.53 -0.24
N LEU A 164 3.99 9.47 1.09
CA LEU A 164 3.90 10.64 1.97
C LEU A 164 5.13 11.52 1.82
N GLY A 165 6.33 10.91 1.89
CA GLY A 165 7.59 11.61 1.70
C GLY A 165 7.71 12.27 0.32
N MET A 166 7.19 11.61 -0.74
CA MET A 166 7.16 12.19 -2.08
C MET A 166 6.26 13.41 -2.16
N GLY A 167 5.04 13.37 -1.60
CA GLY A 167 4.15 14.54 -1.55
C GLY A 167 4.79 15.74 -0.84
N LEU A 168 5.54 15.48 0.25
CA LEU A 168 6.29 16.50 0.97
C LEU A 168 7.47 17.05 0.16
N ALA A 169 8.27 16.18 -0.47
CA ALA A 169 9.40 16.59 -1.30
C ALA A 169 8.96 17.40 -2.51
N MET A 170 7.88 17.02 -3.19
CA MET A 170 7.28 17.77 -4.29
C MET A 170 6.68 19.11 -3.84
N SER A 171 6.40 19.26 -2.55
CA SER A 171 5.97 20.54 -1.93
C SER A 171 7.16 21.40 -1.47
N GLY A 172 8.40 21.01 -1.79
CA GLY A 172 9.62 21.77 -1.51
C GLY A 172 10.23 21.53 -0.13
N LEU A 173 9.77 20.51 0.60
CA LEU A 173 10.45 20.08 1.84
C LEU A 173 11.58 19.10 1.47
N THR A 174 12.52 18.91 2.40
CA THR A 174 13.57 17.90 2.27
C THR A 174 13.51 16.94 3.45
N GLY A 175 13.77 15.65 3.23
CA GLY A 175 13.64 14.73 4.35
C GLY A 175 14.21 13.34 4.13
N GLU A 176 13.88 12.51 5.10
CA GLU A 176 14.33 11.13 5.16
C GLU A 176 13.13 10.21 5.35
N GLY A 177 13.12 9.06 4.65
CA GLY A 177 12.13 7.99 4.80
C GLY A 177 12.81 6.68 5.20
N TYR A 178 12.23 5.99 6.16
CA TYR A 178 12.74 4.71 6.64
C TYR A 178 11.64 3.67 6.71
N ASP A 179 11.98 2.44 6.32
CA ASP A 179 11.14 1.27 6.51
C ASP A 179 11.99 0.08 6.94
N ILE A 180 11.39 -0.85 7.66
CA ILE A 180 12.06 -2.09 8.11
C ILE A 180 12.02 -3.17 7.04
N ASP A 181 11.15 -3.03 6.03
CA ASP A 181 11.00 -3.97 4.92
C ASP A 181 11.90 -3.57 3.74
N PRO A 182 12.87 -4.41 3.36
CA PRO A 182 13.70 -4.15 2.18
C PRO A 182 12.90 -3.99 0.88
N LEU A 183 11.81 -4.74 0.71
CA LEU A 183 10.96 -4.65 -0.49
C LEU A 183 10.23 -3.30 -0.57
N ALA A 184 9.84 -2.75 0.58
CA ALA A 184 9.28 -1.40 0.64
C ALA A 184 10.33 -0.36 0.21
N MET A 185 11.58 -0.52 0.62
CA MET A 185 12.66 0.40 0.24
C MET A 185 12.97 0.38 -1.25
N ASP A 186 12.97 -0.79 -1.88
CA ASP A 186 13.13 -0.92 -3.33
C ASP A 186 11.98 -0.22 -4.07
N ASN A 187 10.74 -0.45 -3.63
CA ASN A 187 9.56 0.18 -4.23
C ASN A 187 9.54 1.71 -4.02
N ALA A 188 9.88 2.20 -2.81
CA ALA A 188 9.99 3.63 -2.54
C ALA A 188 11.06 4.31 -3.41
N THR A 189 12.18 3.62 -3.66
CA THR A 189 13.26 4.14 -4.51
C THR A 189 12.79 4.25 -5.96
N GLU A 190 12.15 3.22 -6.51
CA GLU A 190 11.58 3.26 -7.85
C GLU A 190 10.53 4.37 -8.00
N ASN A 191 9.62 4.48 -7.03
CA ASN A 191 8.57 5.50 -7.05
C ASN A 191 9.16 6.91 -6.95
N ARG A 192 10.18 7.13 -6.10
CA ARG A 192 10.90 8.40 -6.03
C ARG A 192 11.48 8.79 -7.39
N ASP A 193 12.11 7.83 -8.07
CA ASP A 193 12.73 8.04 -9.38
C ASP A 193 11.67 8.29 -10.48
N LEU A 194 10.52 7.56 -10.44
CA LEU A 194 9.35 7.81 -11.31
C LEU A 194 8.81 9.24 -11.18
N ASN A 195 8.85 9.81 -9.97
CA ASN A 195 8.40 11.19 -9.70
C ASN A 195 9.51 12.25 -9.96
N GLY A 196 10.69 11.84 -10.42
CA GLY A 196 11.81 12.75 -10.69
C GLY A 196 12.36 13.45 -9.45
N ILE A 197 12.18 12.86 -8.26
CA ILE A 197 12.62 13.45 -6.99
C ILE A 197 14.08 13.08 -6.75
N ALA A 198 14.94 14.10 -6.58
CA ALA A 198 16.35 13.89 -6.28
C ALA A 198 16.55 13.16 -4.94
N ALA A 199 17.53 12.26 -4.89
CA ALA A 199 17.84 11.49 -3.68
C ALA A 199 18.21 12.38 -2.47
N GLU A 200 18.76 13.56 -2.73
CA GLU A 200 19.10 14.56 -1.70
C GLU A 200 17.84 15.20 -1.10
N SER A 201 16.76 15.29 -1.87
CA SER A 201 15.48 15.86 -1.42
C SER A 201 14.67 14.88 -0.59
N PHE A 202 14.77 13.59 -0.92
CA PHE A 202 14.11 12.52 -0.18
C PHE A 202 15.04 11.32 -0.04
N LYS A 203 15.77 11.26 1.06
CA LYS A 203 16.69 10.15 1.37
C LYS A 203 15.90 8.95 1.89
N LEU A 204 16.18 7.80 1.35
CA LEU A 204 15.55 6.53 1.73
C LEU A 204 16.57 5.61 2.38
N GLY A 205 16.16 4.87 3.41
CA GLY A 205 17.04 3.97 4.14
C GLY A 205 16.31 2.85 4.88
N LEU A 206 16.93 1.67 4.91
CA LEU A 206 16.44 0.53 5.68
C LEU A 206 16.63 0.77 7.18
N GLY A 207 15.57 0.61 7.96
CA GLY A 207 15.58 0.75 9.41
C GLY A 207 14.35 1.45 9.96
N SER A 208 14.46 1.97 11.17
CA SER A 208 13.36 2.65 11.86
C SER A 208 13.88 3.90 12.59
N ILE A 209 13.21 4.29 13.67
CA ILE A 209 13.49 5.51 14.44
C ILE A 209 14.94 5.58 14.95
N GLU A 210 15.63 4.48 15.13
CA GLU A 210 17.02 4.43 15.56
C GLU A 210 18.01 5.06 14.56
N LYS A 211 17.63 5.10 13.27
CA LYS A 211 18.45 5.71 12.20
C LYS A 211 18.55 7.24 12.30
N VAL A 212 17.62 7.83 13.04
CA VAL A 212 17.55 9.29 13.21
C VAL A 212 17.87 9.73 14.65
N ALA A 213 18.48 8.88 15.45
CA ALA A 213 18.87 9.22 16.81
C ALA A 213 19.71 10.53 16.84
N GLY A 214 19.27 11.49 17.64
CA GLY A 214 19.91 12.80 17.75
C GLY A 214 19.60 13.80 16.63
N LYS A 215 18.86 13.39 15.59
CA LYS A 215 18.33 14.31 14.58
C LYS A 215 16.97 14.87 15.00
N THR A 216 16.60 16.01 14.42
CA THR A 216 15.28 16.60 14.60
C THR A 216 14.73 17.13 13.28
N PHE A 217 13.41 17.02 13.10
CA PHE A 217 12.69 17.37 11.87
C PHE A 217 11.54 18.33 12.18
N ASP A 218 11.25 19.24 11.26
CA ASP A 218 10.11 20.16 11.41
C ASP A 218 8.77 19.42 11.38
N LEU A 219 8.69 18.34 10.59
CA LEU A 219 7.57 17.41 10.55
C LEU A 219 8.06 15.97 10.76
N VAL A 220 7.34 15.22 11.58
CA VAL A 220 7.40 13.74 11.58
C VAL A 220 6.05 13.21 11.15
N VAL A 221 6.01 12.36 10.15
CA VAL A 221 4.82 11.62 9.74
C VAL A 221 5.07 10.13 9.88
N ALA A 222 4.08 9.39 10.39
CA ALA A 222 4.13 7.94 10.50
C ALA A 222 2.74 7.34 10.24
N ASN A 223 2.64 6.52 9.22
CA ASN A 223 1.42 5.77 8.87
C ASN A 223 1.68 4.28 9.10
N ILE A 224 1.74 3.87 10.36
CA ILE A 224 2.05 2.51 10.80
C ILE A 224 1.05 2.07 11.89
N LEU A 225 1.10 0.81 12.30
CA LEU A 225 0.19 0.26 13.30
C LEU A 225 0.32 0.97 14.66
N ALA A 226 -0.78 1.01 15.43
CA ALA A 226 -0.88 1.72 16.70
C ALA A 226 0.15 1.25 17.74
N GLN A 227 0.44 -0.05 17.86
CA GLN A 227 1.37 -0.55 18.87
C GLN A 227 2.81 -0.06 18.64
N PRO A 228 3.42 -0.15 17.44
CA PRO A 228 4.71 0.48 17.15
C PRO A 228 4.74 1.98 17.43
N LEU A 229 3.66 2.72 17.12
CA LEU A 229 3.57 4.16 17.45
C LEU A 229 3.69 4.40 18.95
N ILE A 230 3.03 3.59 19.77
CA ILE A 230 3.09 3.68 21.24
C ILE A 230 4.48 3.32 21.74
N ASP A 231 5.06 2.22 21.26
CA ASP A 231 6.35 1.73 21.71
C ASP A 231 7.50 2.71 21.41
N MET A 232 7.41 3.44 20.28
CA MET A 232 8.41 4.40 19.84
C MET A 232 8.08 5.85 20.24
N ALA A 233 7.01 6.12 21.00
CA ALA A 233 6.50 7.46 21.26
C ALA A 233 7.57 8.44 21.77
N GLN A 234 8.40 8.00 22.74
CA GLN A 234 9.46 8.85 23.30
C GLN A 234 10.49 9.26 22.23
N ASN A 235 10.90 8.34 21.36
CA ASN A 235 11.87 8.59 20.31
C ASN A 235 11.27 9.49 19.20
N ILE A 236 10.01 9.25 18.83
CA ILE A 236 9.29 10.08 17.85
C ILE A 236 9.13 11.51 18.38
N MET A 237 8.75 11.68 19.63
CA MET A 237 8.65 13.00 20.25
C MET A 237 10.00 13.71 20.33
N ALA A 238 11.08 12.97 20.58
CA ALA A 238 12.43 13.54 20.68
C ALA A 238 12.97 14.05 19.33
N CYS A 239 12.57 13.44 18.21
CA CYS A 239 13.02 13.89 16.89
C CYS A 239 12.08 14.91 16.21
N LYS A 240 10.93 15.22 16.79
CA LYS A 240 9.96 16.18 16.28
C LYS A 240 10.23 17.59 16.79
N LYS A 241 10.35 18.60 15.91
CA LYS A 241 10.43 20.03 16.27
C LYS A 241 9.03 20.67 16.38
N SER A 242 8.22 20.57 15.32
CA SER A 242 6.95 21.33 15.22
C SER A 242 5.73 20.42 15.09
N VAL A 243 5.63 19.68 14.01
CA VAL A 243 4.42 18.96 13.62
C VAL A 243 4.63 17.44 13.75
N LEU A 244 3.60 16.75 14.20
CA LEU A 244 3.52 15.29 14.21
C LEU A 244 2.20 14.87 13.57
N VAL A 245 2.27 13.99 12.59
CA VAL A 245 1.10 13.37 11.92
C VAL A 245 1.22 11.87 12.08
N LEU A 246 0.23 11.26 12.72
CA LEU A 246 0.19 9.82 12.96
C LEU A 246 -1.07 9.23 12.35
N SER A 247 -0.95 8.09 11.66
CA SER A 247 -2.06 7.32 11.09
C SER A 247 -1.75 5.83 11.05
N GLY A 248 -2.60 5.01 10.42
CA GLY A 248 -2.54 3.56 10.53
C GLY A 248 -3.21 3.07 11.83
N ILE A 249 -4.04 3.90 12.41
CA ILE A 249 -4.64 3.72 13.73
C ILE A 249 -6.12 3.42 13.54
N LEU A 250 -6.61 2.30 14.07
CA LEU A 250 -8.05 2.08 14.18
C LEU A 250 -8.65 3.10 15.16
N SER A 251 -9.82 3.68 14.86
CA SER A 251 -10.45 4.71 15.69
C SER A 251 -10.66 4.26 17.13
N VAL A 252 -10.91 2.95 17.35
CA VAL A 252 -11.00 2.36 18.69
C VAL A 252 -9.66 2.37 19.46
N GLN A 253 -8.53 2.57 18.78
CA GLN A 253 -7.18 2.63 19.35
C GLN A 253 -6.67 4.08 19.51
N ALA A 254 -7.35 5.07 18.90
CA ALA A 254 -6.89 6.45 18.84
C ALA A 254 -6.63 7.05 20.24
N ALA A 255 -7.53 6.83 21.19
CA ALA A 255 -7.36 7.32 22.56
C ALA A 255 -6.09 6.78 23.23
N ARG A 256 -5.75 5.50 23.01
CA ARG A 256 -4.56 4.85 23.56
C ARG A 256 -3.27 5.39 22.94
N VAL A 257 -3.30 5.67 21.64
CA VAL A 257 -2.17 6.33 20.97
C VAL A 257 -2.02 7.76 21.49
N ALA A 258 -3.11 8.55 21.57
CA ALA A 258 -3.08 9.91 22.08
C ALA A 258 -2.51 10.00 23.52
N GLU A 259 -2.81 9.01 24.37
CA GLU A 259 -2.25 8.92 25.73
C GLU A 259 -0.70 8.80 25.71
N ALA A 260 -0.14 7.99 24.79
CA ALA A 260 1.31 7.86 24.68
C ALA A 260 2.01 9.17 24.25
N TYR A 261 1.30 10.08 23.60
CA TYR A 261 1.78 11.39 23.16
C TYR A 261 1.21 12.55 23.97
N ALA A 262 0.63 12.31 25.14
CA ALA A 262 -0.06 13.32 25.96
C ALA A 262 0.82 14.54 26.32
N ALA A 263 2.14 14.35 26.39
CA ALA A 263 3.10 15.45 26.60
C ALA A 263 3.07 16.54 25.52
N LEU A 264 2.54 16.23 24.31
CA LEU A 264 2.40 17.18 23.21
C LEU A 264 1.07 17.98 23.26
N GLY A 265 0.18 17.66 24.18
CA GLY A 265 -1.16 18.25 24.28
C GLY A 265 -2.23 17.43 23.58
N LYS A 266 -3.41 18.04 23.40
CA LYS A 266 -4.55 17.36 22.75
C LYS A 266 -4.35 17.32 21.24
N PRO A 267 -4.45 16.14 20.59
CA PRO A 267 -4.40 16.06 19.14
C PRO A 267 -5.67 16.59 18.48
N GLU A 268 -5.55 16.99 17.23
CA GLU A 268 -6.65 17.09 16.30
C GLU A 268 -6.81 15.71 15.62
N GLU A 269 -8.04 15.20 15.52
CA GLU A 269 -8.31 13.87 15.01
C GLU A 269 -9.22 13.94 13.79
N PHE A 270 -8.82 13.24 12.73
CA PHE A 270 -9.57 13.06 11.49
C PHE A 270 -9.90 11.58 11.33
N VAL A 271 -11.16 11.26 11.01
CA VAL A 271 -11.65 9.88 10.91
C VAL A 271 -12.22 9.62 9.53
N GLN A 272 -11.87 8.47 8.95
CA GLN A 272 -12.45 7.96 7.71
C GLN A 272 -12.72 6.45 7.84
N GLY A 273 -14.01 6.07 7.87
CA GLY A 273 -14.41 4.71 8.16
C GLY A 273 -13.98 4.30 9.57
N GLU A 274 -13.23 3.23 9.70
CA GLU A 274 -12.68 2.73 10.96
C GLU A 274 -11.27 3.28 11.28
N TRP A 275 -10.71 4.17 10.48
CA TRP A 275 -9.34 4.67 10.58
C TRP A 275 -9.27 6.12 11.04
N SER A 276 -8.25 6.41 11.86
CA SER A 276 -7.93 7.74 12.37
C SER A 276 -6.52 8.21 11.94
N CYS A 277 -6.44 9.54 11.83
CA CYS A 277 -5.20 10.26 11.65
C CYS A 277 -5.14 11.43 12.65
#